data_6f0ad0d1bff6de9be61c415835ba90a8
#
_entry.id   6f0ad0d1bff6de9be61c415835ba90a8
#
_cell.length_a   1.000
_cell.length_b   1.000
_cell.length_c   1.000
_cell.angle_alpha   90.00
_cell.angle_beta   90.00
_cell.angle_gamma   90.00
#
_symmetry.space_group_name_H-M   'P 1'
#
loop_
_entity.id
_entity.type
_entity.pdbx_description
1 polymer ?
#
loop_
_entity_poly.entity_id
_entity_poly.type
_entity_poly.pdbx_seq_one_letter_code
_entity_poly.pdbx_strand_id
1 'polypeptide(L)'
;DNPRAPHNYAGHVCYFLDRDVLAHMHAMWPAEFLATSRRKFRNGDDTSLPFLMVNVALEEHLGTRGSPITSGYATWTHDHRRNAAAWKRLAASHAKCLCIQDGFEDSPNVDAEVAFLERQLCEMFPEKSSFERPDEPNPCDKYKKV
;
A
#
# COMPACT_ATOMS: atom_id res chain seq x y z
N ASP A 1 30.74 10.57 6.04
CA ASP A 1 29.64 9.68 6.43
C ASP A 1 29.15 10.09 7.79
N ASN A 2 27.88 10.52 7.87
CA ASN A 2 27.28 10.91 9.14
C ASN A 2 26.49 9.70 9.69
N PRO A 3 27.04 8.94 10.66
CA PRO A 3 26.40 7.75 11.22
C PRO A 3 25.10 8.03 11.99
N ARG A 4 24.68 9.32 12.04
CA ARG A 4 23.45 9.77 12.68
C ARG A 4 22.44 10.37 11.71
N ALA A 5 22.61 10.19 10.39
CA ALA A 5 21.57 10.61 9.45
C ALA A 5 20.27 9.86 9.79
N PRO A 6 19.16 10.58 10.02
CA PRO A 6 17.91 9.91 10.38
C PRO A 6 17.48 9.02 9.24
N HIS A 7 17.25 7.74 9.53
CA HIS A 7 16.66 6.80 8.58
C HIS A 7 15.29 7.29 8.17
N ASN A 8 15.02 7.25 6.87
CA ASN A 8 13.71 7.66 6.36
C ASN A 8 12.65 6.63 6.76
N TYR A 9 11.56 7.11 7.34
CA TYR A 9 10.43 6.26 7.65
C TYR A 9 9.72 5.83 6.37
N ALA A 10 9.33 4.55 6.30
CA ALA A 10 8.54 4.04 5.20
C ALA A 10 7.13 4.64 5.25
N GLY A 11 6.77 5.45 4.25
CA GLY A 11 5.42 6.02 4.14
C GLY A 11 4.41 5.06 3.51
N HIS A 12 3.16 5.47 3.43
CA HIS A 12 2.09 4.75 2.70
C HIS A 12 2.19 5.05 1.21
N VAL A 13 3.17 4.42 0.55
CA VAL A 13 3.47 4.62 -0.88
C VAL A 13 3.70 3.27 -1.54
N CYS A 14 3.70 3.24 -2.88
CA CYS A 14 4.18 2.07 -3.61
C CYS A 14 5.70 1.99 -3.49
N TYR A 15 6.20 0.80 -3.21
CA TYR A 15 7.62 0.50 -3.17
C TYR A 15 8.02 -0.32 -4.38
N PHE A 16 9.11 0.06 -5.00
CA PHE A 16 9.80 -0.81 -5.93
C PHE A 16 10.69 -1.75 -5.11
N LEU A 17 10.46 -3.04 -5.24
CA LEU A 17 11.24 -4.06 -4.56
C LEU A 17 12.21 -4.70 -5.56
N ASP A 18 13.48 -4.33 -5.44
CA ASP A 18 14.53 -4.95 -6.23
C ASP A 18 14.88 -6.32 -5.66
N ARG A 19 14.86 -7.34 -6.53
CA ARG A 19 15.08 -8.73 -6.11
C ARG A 19 16.49 -8.98 -5.60
N ASP A 20 17.48 -8.35 -6.18
CA ASP A 20 18.88 -8.58 -5.81
C ASP A 20 19.21 -7.90 -4.50
N VAL A 21 18.63 -6.71 -4.25
CA VAL A 21 18.68 -6.04 -2.93
C VAL A 21 17.99 -6.90 -1.87
N LEU A 22 16.83 -7.48 -2.19
CA LEU A 22 16.15 -8.40 -1.27
C LEU A 22 16.97 -9.64 -0.94
N ALA A 23 17.60 -10.25 -1.94
CA ALA A 23 18.47 -11.42 -1.74
C ALA A 23 19.68 -11.06 -0.86
N HIS A 24 20.28 -9.89 -1.08
CA HIS A 24 21.36 -9.36 -0.25
C HIS A 24 20.93 -9.19 1.20
N MET A 25 19.78 -8.55 1.45
CA MET A 25 19.22 -8.37 2.78
C MET A 25 18.94 -9.73 3.49
N HIS A 26 18.41 -10.71 2.77
CA HIS A 26 18.20 -12.05 3.30
C HIS A 26 19.50 -12.74 3.69
N ALA A 27 20.58 -12.49 2.95
CA ALA A 27 21.91 -13.02 3.29
C ALA A 27 22.52 -12.32 4.52
N MET A 28 22.24 -11.03 4.71
CA MET A 28 22.72 -10.26 5.86
C MET A 28 22.01 -10.60 7.17
N TRP A 29 20.69 -10.81 7.12
CA TRP A 29 19.83 -11.02 8.31
C TRP A 29 18.91 -12.26 8.18
N PRO A 30 19.46 -13.46 7.96
CA PRO A 30 18.64 -14.65 7.71
C PRO A 30 17.79 -15.05 8.92
N ALA A 31 18.26 -14.80 10.13
CA ALA A 31 17.55 -15.18 11.35
C ALA A 31 16.32 -14.28 11.58
N GLU A 32 16.44 -12.97 11.34
CA GLU A 32 15.39 -11.96 11.51
C GLU A 32 14.28 -12.17 10.47
N PHE A 33 14.65 -12.42 9.21
CA PHE A 33 13.69 -12.74 8.15
C PHE A 33 12.95 -14.04 8.44
N LEU A 34 13.66 -15.08 8.91
CA LEU A 34 13.05 -16.34 9.29
C LEU A 34 12.11 -16.18 10.49
N ALA A 35 12.50 -15.40 11.50
CA ALA A 35 11.66 -15.11 12.66
C ALA A 35 10.37 -14.39 12.24
N THR A 36 10.47 -13.37 11.40
CA THR A 36 9.32 -12.64 10.85
C THR A 36 8.38 -13.58 10.07
N SER A 37 8.93 -14.40 9.16
CA SER A 37 8.17 -15.32 8.31
C SER A 37 7.44 -16.43 9.05
N ARG A 38 7.92 -16.81 10.23
CA ARG A 38 7.30 -17.86 11.07
C ARG A 38 6.11 -17.37 11.87
N ARG A 39 5.93 -16.08 12.01
CA ARG A 39 4.83 -15.51 12.79
C ARG A 39 3.53 -15.48 11.97
N LYS A 40 2.45 -15.94 12.58
CA LYS A 40 1.12 -15.90 11.97
C LYS A 40 0.54 -14.48 11.94
N PHE A 41 0.86 -13.67 12.92
CA PHE A 41 0.39 -12.31 13.07
C PHE A 41 1.58 -11.37 13.26
N ARG A 42 1.40 -10.12 12.83
CA ARG A 42 2.39 -9.07 12.94
C ARG A 42 2.80 -8.84 14.40
N ASN A 43 4.10 -8.66 14.62
CA ASN A 43 4.71 -8.34 15.90
C ASN A 43 5.58 -7.09 15.75
N GLY A 44 5.79 -6.36 16.87
CA GLY A 44 6.63 -5.16 16.88
C GLY A 44 8.09 -5.39 16.49
N ASP A 45 8.57 -6.64 16.69
CA ASP A 45 9.95 -7.06 16.33
C ASP A 45 10.05 -7.59 14.89
N ASP A 46 8.99 -7.52 14.10
CA ASP A 46 9.02 -8.00 12.72
C ASP A 46 9.83 -7.05 11.83
N THR A 47 10.57 -7.63 10.91
CA THR A 47 11.33 -6.87 9.91
C THR A 47 10.37 -6.11 8.98
N SER A 48 10.46 -4.78 9.02
CA SER A 48 9.74 -3.93 8.07
C SER A 48 10.47 -3.90 6.74
N LEU A 49 10.05 -4.74 5.80
CA LEU A 49 10.71 -4.91 4.51
C LEU A 49 10.90 -3.58 3.73
N PRO A 50 9.88 -2.73 3.54
CA PRO A 50 10.06 -1.48 2.81
C PRO A 50 11.03 -0.53 3.49
N PHE A 51 10.97 -0.42 4.82
CA PHE A 51 11.88 0.41 5.60
C PHE A 51 13.33 -0.06 5.45
N LEU A 52 13.57 -1.35 5.66
CA LEU A 52 14.90 -1.93 5.62
C LEU A 52 15.50 -1.81 4.20
N MET A 53 14.71 -2.13 3.16
CA MET A 53 15.18 -2.09 1.79
C MET A 53 15.61 -0.69 1.34
N VAL A 54 14.82 0.33 1.66
CA VAL A 54 15.17 1.73 1.30
C VAL A 54 16.47 2.15 1.97
N ASN A 55 16.64 1.82 3.25
CA ASN A 55 17.85 2.22 3.98
C ASN A 55 19.09 1.43 3.53
N VAL A 56 18.98 0.11 3.32
CA VAL A 56 20.07 -0.72 2.77
C VAL A 56 20.49 -0.22 1.38
N ALA A 57 19.51 0.01 0.49
CA ALA A 57 19.83 0.48 -0.86
C ALA A 57 20.58 1.83 -0.86
N LEU A 58 20.27 2.71 0.09
CA LEU A 58 20.97 4.00 0.22
C LEU A 58 22.34 3.88 0.88
N GLU A 59 22.45 3.10 1.96
CA GLU A 59 23.70 2.95 2.71
C GLU A 59 24.76 2.13 1.96
N GLU A 60 24.34 1.12 1.24
CA GLU A 60 25.20 0.27 0.42
C GLU A 60 25.43 0.84 -1.00
N HIS A 61 24.93 2.04 -1.28
CA HIS A 61 25.04 2.67 -2.61
C HIS A 61 24.43 1.86 -3.76
N LEU A 62 23.45 1.00 -3.45
CA LEU A 62 22.70 0.20 -4.44
C LEU A 62 21.56 0.98 -5.09
N GLY A 63 21.27 2.19 -4.60
CA GLY A 63 20.24 3.07 -5.10
C GLY A 63 20.55 4.53 -4.81
N THR A 64 19.77 5.41 -5.43
CA THR A 64 19.85 6.87 -5.21
C THR A 64 18.49 7.43 -4.85
N ARG A 65 18.48 8.55 -4.13
CA ARG A 65 17.25 9.30 -3.87
C ARG A 65 16.72 9.88 -5.18
N GLY A 66 15.54 9.45 -5.58
CA GLY A 66 14.83 10.01 -6.72
C GLY A 66 13.88 11.14 -6.33
N SER A 67 13.13 11.63 -7.32
CA SER A 67 12.02 12.55 -7.06
C SER A 67 10.92 11.83 -6.29
N PRO A 68 10.22 12.53 -5.35
CA PRO A 68 9.09 11.93 -4.63
C PRO A 68 8.02 11.40 -5.59
N ILE A 69 7.56 10.17 -5.36
CA ILE A 69 6.40 9.62 -6.04
C ILE A 69 5.16 10.26 -5.43
N THR A 70 4.27 10.79 -6.28
CA THR A 70 2.96 11.26 -5.82
C THR A 70 2.15 10.07 -5.35
N SER A 71 1.81 10.03 -4.08
CA SER A 71 0.93 9.02 -3.48
C SER A 71 -0.25 9.68 -2.81
N GLY A 72 -1.42 9.06 -2.92
CA GLY A 72 -2.61 9.46 -2.20
C GLY A 72 -2.83 8.53 -1.00
N TYR A 73 -3.22 9.12 0.13
CA TYR A 73 -3.57 8.38 1.34
C TYR A 73 -4.89 8.87 1.91
N ALA A 74 -5.73 7.93 2.33
CA ALA A 74 -6.94 8.21 3.08
C ALA A 74 -7.25 7.08 4.08
N THR A 75 -7.81 7.46 5.22
CA THR A 75 -8.47 6.52 6.14
C THR A 75 -9.96 6.52 5.80
N TRP A 76 -10.48 5.33 5.47
CA TRP A 76 -11.88 5.12 5.19
C TRP A 76 -12.62 4.83 6.49
N THR A 77 -13.68 5.57 6.78
CA THR A 77 -14.37 5.54 8.07
C THR A 77 -15.87 5.26 7.88
N HIS A 78 -16.62 5.25 8.96
CA HIS A 78 -18.09 5.15 8.92
C HIS A 78 -18.79 6.48 8.52
N ASP A 79 -18.05 7.58 8.36
CA ASP A 79 -18.60 8.88 7.96
C ASP A 79 -18.54 9.03 6.43
N HIS A 80 -19.71 8.88 5.80
CA HIS A 80 -19.87 9.00 4.36
C HIS A 80 -19.37 10.34 3.79
N ARG A 81 -19.64 11.46 4.48
CA ARG A 81 -19.21 12.80 3.98
C ARG A 81 -17.69 12.90 3.97
N ARG A 82 -17.06 12.37 5.00
CA ARG A 82 -15.60 12.33 5.12
C ARG A 82 -14.98 11.45 4.04
N ASN A 83 -15.56 10.27 3.79
CA ASN A 83 -15.11 9.36 2.73
C ASN A 83 -15.29 9.96 1.34
N ALA A 84 -16.43 10.57 1.05
CA ALA A 84 -16.68 11.24 -0.22
C ALA A 84 -15.70 12.42 -0.48
N ALA A 85 -15.40 13.22 0.55
CA ALA A 85 -14.42 14.29 0.46
C ALA A 85 -12.99 13.74 0.28
N ALA A 86 -12.63 12.64 0.96
CA ALA A 86 -11.35 11.97 0.80
C ALA A 86 -11.19 11.42 -0.61
N TRP A 87 -12.22 10.74 -1.14
CA TRP A 87 -12.21 10.23 -2.51
C TRP A 87 -12.02 11.33 -3.54
N LYS A 88 -12.76 12.43 -3.43
CA LYS A 88 -12.62 13.58 -4.33
C LYS A 88 -11.18 14.11 -4.37
N ARG A 89 -10.50 14.17 -3.22
CA ARG A 89 -9.09 14.58 -3.18
C ARG A 89 -8.17 13.54 -3.83
N LEU A 90 -8.38 12.25 -3.54
CA LEU A 90 -7.60 11.16 -4.12
C LEU A 90 -7.73 11.14 -5.64
N ALA A 91 -8.95 11.18 -6.17
CA ALA A 91 -9.22 11.18 -7.62
C ALA A 91 -8.59 12.38 -8.33
N ALA A 92 -8.59 13.55 -7.70
CA ALA A 92 -7.99 14.77 -8.25
C ALA A 92 -6.46 14.84 -8.11
N SER A 93 -5.84 13.98 -7.30
CA SER A 93 -4.41 14.07 -7.01
C SER A 93 -3.50 13.60 -8.14
N HIS A 94 -4.03 12.87 -9.13
CA HIS A 94 -3.25 12.17 -10.17
C HIS A 94 -2.12 11.32 -9.58
N ALA A 95 -2.31 10.82 -8.35
CA ALA A 95 -1.32 10.01 -7.67
C ALA A 95 -1.13 8.69 -8.40
N LYS A 96 0.13 8.27 -8.53
CA LYS A 96 0.48 6.96 -9.13
C LYS A 96 0.10 5.79 -8.23
N CYS A 97 -0.05 6.05 -6.94
CA CYS A 97 -0.36 5.05 -5.93
C CYS A 97 -1.40 5.59 -4.96
N LEU A 98 -2.39 4.78 -4.64
CA LEU A 98 -3.39 5.08 -3.63
C LEU A 98 -3.26 4.06 -2.49
N CYS A 99 -3.26 4.55 -1.26
CA CYS A 99 -3.37 3.73 -0.07
C CYS A 99 -4.65 4.14 0.67
N ILE A 100 -5.58 3.20 0.80
CA ILE A 100 -6.81 3.40 1.55
C ILE A 100 -6.74 2.48 2.75
N GLN A 101 -6.72 3.08 3.94
CA GLN A 101 -6.66 2.35 5.20
C GLN A 101 -8.07 2.14 5.74
N ASP A 102 -8.35 0.94 6.20
CA ASP A 102 -9.53 0.62 6.97
C ASP A 102 -9.48 1.32 8.35
N GLY A 103 -10.48 2.12 8.63
CA GLY A 103 -10.68 2.85 9.88
C GLY A 103 -12.14 2.82 10.31
N PHE A 104 -12.85 1.73 9.97
CA PHE A 104 -14.29 1.64 10.20
C PHE A 104 -14.69 1.53 11.68
N GLU A 105 -13.83 0.98 12.52
CA GLU A 105 -14.21 0.59 13.89
C GLU A 105 -15.46 -0.33 13.88
N ASP A 106 -16.09 -0.57 15.00
CA ASP A 106 -17.32 -1.35 15.10
C ASP A 106 -18.55 -0.49 14.72
N SER A 107 -18.74 -0.23 13.43
CA SER A 107 -19.83 0.62 12.93
C SER A 107 -20.89 -0.19 12.18
N PRO A 108 -22.19 0.09 12.38
CA PRO A 108 -23.26 -0.55 11.62
C PRO A 108 -23.31 -0.18 10.14
N ASN A 109 -22.60 0.86 9.72
CA ASN A 109 -22.62 1.37 8.34
C ASN A 109 -21.44 0.85 7.48
N VAL A 110 -20.65 -0.09 7.97
CA VAL A 110 -19.45 -0.58 7.27
C VAL A 110 -19.78 -1.07 5.87
N ASP A 111 -20.81 -1.90 5.72
CA ASP A 111 -21.16 -2.49 4.42
C ASP A 111 -21.53 -1.41 3.38
N ALA A 112 -22.24 -0.36 3.80
CA ALA A 112 -22.60 0.74 2.91
C ALA A 112 -21.37 1.53 2.43
N GLU A 113 -20.41 1.76 3.31
CA GLU A 113 -19.18 2.48 3.01
C GLU A 113 -18.20 1.62 2.20
N VAL A 114 -18.18 0.31 2.42
CA VAL A 114 -17.44 -0.62 1.57
C VAL A 114 -18.04 -0.63 0.16
N ALA A 115 -19.37 -0.73 0.03
CA ALA A 115 -20.04 -0.67 -1.28
C ALA A 115 -19.82 0.67 -2.00
N PHE A 116 -19.75 1.78 -1.25
CA PHE A 116 -19.40 3.08 -1.81
C PHE A 116 -17.96 3.08 -2.34
N LEU A 117 -16.98 2.59 -1.56
CA LEU A 117 -15.59 2.50 -1.99
C LEU A 117 -15.44 1.61 -3.23
N GLU A 118 -16.03 0.43 -3.23
CA GLU A 118 -16.00 -0.48 -4.39
C GLU A 118 -16.52 0.18 -5.66
N ARG A 119 -17.64 0.92 -5.56
CA ARG A 119 -18.19 1.65 -6.70
C ARG A 119 -17.21 2.69 -7.23
N GLN A 120 -16.59 3.45 -6.33
CA GLN A 120 -15.62 4.48 -6.71
C GLN A 120 -14.37 3.87 -7.36
N LEU A 121 -13.90 2.72 -6.85
CA LEU A 121 -12.79 1.98 -7.46
C LEU A 121 -13.18 1.44 -8.83
N CYS A 122 -14.39 0.95 -9.01
CA CYS A 122 -14.88 0.47 -10.30
C CYS A 122 -15.10 1.60 -11.34
N GLU A 123 -15.43 2.80 -10.89
CA GLU A 123 -15.47 3.97 -11.77
C GLU A 123 -14.07 4.37 -12.25
N MET A 124 -13.06 4.21 -11.40
CA MET A 124 -11.66 4.51 -11.73
C MET A 124 -10.98 3.40 -12.51
N PHE A 125 -11.29 2.15 -12.21
CA PHE A 125 -10.68 0.94 -12.79
C PHE A 125 -11.76 -0.01 -13.32
N PRO A 126 -12.45 0.33 -14.43
CA PRO A 126 -13.60 -0.43 -14.91
C PRO A 126 -13.24 -1.78 -15.56
N GLU A 127 -12.00 -1.92 -15.99
CA GLU A 127 -11.51 -3.10 -16.68
C GLU A 127 -10.77 -4.04 -15.72
N LYS A 128 -10.92 -5.36 -15.94
CA LYS A 128 -10.12 -6.34 -15.22
C LYS A 128 -8.64 -6.16 -15.50
N SER A 129 -7.83 -6.25 -14.46
CA SER A 129 -6.38 -6.30 -14.61
C SER A 129 -5.92 -7.66 -15.16
N SER A 130 -4.70 -7.72 -15.69
CA SER A 130 -4.10 -8.97 -16.17
C SER A 130 -3.78 -9.98 -15.05
N PHE A 131 -3.89 -9.55 -13.79
CA PHE A 131 -3.65 -10.39 -12.61
C PHE A 131 -4.94 -11.03 -12.07
N GLU A 132 -6.10 -10.55 -12.48
CA GLU A 132 -7.39 -11.12 -12.09
C GLU A 132 -7.68 -12.36 -12.91
N ARG A 133 -8.32 -13.35 -12.28
CA ARG A 133 -8.66 -14.61 -12.96
C ARG A 133 -9.57 -14.36 -14.16
N PRO A 134 -9.20 -14.84 -15.35
CA PRO A 134 -9.96 -14.56 -16.57
C PRO A 134 -11.36 -15.19 -16.57
N ASP A 135 -11.53 -16.30 -15.85
CA ASP A 135 -12.75 -17.08 -15.72
C ASP A 135 -13.76 -16.52 -14.70
N GLU A 136 -13.33 -15.61 -13.83
CA GLU A 136 -14.21 -14.96 -12.87
C GLU A 136 -14.89 -13.72 -13.50
N PRO A 137 -16.16 -13.41 -13.15
CA PRO A 137 -16.81 -12.20 -13.63
C PRO A 137 -16.09 -10.96 -13.15
N ASN A 138 -16.16 -9.87 -13.93
CA ASN A 138 -15.61 -8.60 -13.49
C ASN A 138 -16.42 -8.09 -12.28
N PRO A 139 -15.78 -7.86 -11.12
CA PRO A 139 -16.49 -7.40 -9.92
C PRO A 139 -17.19 -6.04 -10.12
N CYS A 140 -16.78 -5.27 -11.12
CA CYS A 140 -17.37 -3.99 -11.46
C CYS A 140 -18.66 -4.08 -12.30
N ASP A 141 -18.98 -5.24 -12.87
CA ASP A 141 -20.18 -5.40 -13.68
C ASP A 141 -21.48 -5.10 -12.92
N LYS A 142 -21.49 -5.35 -11.60
CA LYS A 142 -22.63 -5.01 -10.72
C LYS A 142 -22.91 -3.49 -10.63
N TYR A 143 -21.98 -2.65 -11.03
CA TYR A 143 -22.11 -1.18 -10.98
C TYR A 143 -22.30 -0.54 -12.36
N LYS A 144 -22.18 -1.30 -13.44
CA LYS A 144 -22.47 -0.80 -14.79
C LYS A 144 -23.95 -0.47 -14.87
N LYS A 145 -24.27 0.79 -15.21
CA LYS A 145 -25.67 1.17 -15.48
C LYS A 145 -26.11 0.44 -16.74
N VAL A 146 -27.21 -0.30 -16.65
CA VAL A 146 -27.96 -0.82 -17.81
C VAL A 146 -28.58 0.33 -18.56
#